data_070d1c6d772eafa44068bb5e11cb321a
#
_entry.id   070d1c6d772eafa44068bb5e11cb321a
#
_cell.length_a   1.000
_cell.length_b   1.000
_cell.length_c   1.000
_cell.angle_alpha   90.00
_cell.angle_beta   90.00
_cell.angle_gamma   90.00
#
_symmetry.space_group_name_H-M   'P 1'
#
loop_
_entity.id
_entity.type
_entity.pdbx_description
1 polymer ?
#
loop_
_entity_poly.entity_id
_entity_poly.type
_entity_poly.pdbx_seq_one_letter_code
_entity_poly.pdbx_strand_id
1 'polypeptide(L)'
;YLKRMKSVFSISEPPLLKVTGRNYWYPVRRIFCVGRNYIEHVIELGNAVEKKQPFYFTKSSFSLLSSKKDLTYPPMTNDLHHEIELVVAIAKPLQKATREDLKGSIFGYACGLDMTRRDLQNSAKKQGKPWDMSKDFDDSAIIGEITEAKEVPEIHSANLKLFLNDRLQQHGQVSDMIHSVDEILLDLSKYIHL
;
A
#
# COMPACT_ATOMS: atom_id res chain seq x y z
N TYR A 1 22.55 18.39 19.02
CA TYR A 1 21.57 18.95 19.98
C TYR A 1 20.60 19.86 19.24
N LEU A 2 19.54 19.29 18.65
CA LEU A 2 18.41 20.07 18.14
C LEU A 2 17.67 20.62 19.36
N LYS A 3 17.81 21.94 19.60
CA LYS A 3 16.92 22.66 20.52
C LYS A 3 15.49 22.31 20.14
N ARG A 4 14.75 21.71 21.07
CA ARG A 4 13.32 21.39 20.89
C ARG A 4 12.60 22.71 20.55
N MET A 5 12.29 22.93 19.27
CA MET A 5 11.52 24.09 18.88
C MET A 5 10.13 23.99 19.53
N LYS A 6 9.63 25.09 20.06
CA LYS A 6 8.26 25.14 20.58
C LYS A 6 7.31 25.04 19.38
N SER A 7 6.43 24.06 19.41
CA SER A 7 5.38 23.87 18.44
C SER A 7 4.06 24.41 18.98
N VAL A 8 3.21 24.95 18.11
CA VAL A 8 1.86 25.43 18.48
C VAL A 8 1.00 24.27 18.97
N PHE A 9 1.15 23.10 18.36
CA PHE A 9 0.50 21.86 18.74
C PHE A 9 1.54 20.76 18.99
N SER A 10 1.18 19.70 19.70
CA SER A 10 2.02 18.52 19.80
C SER A 10 2.24 17.90 18.41
N ILE A 11 3.49 17.57 18.10
CA ILE A 11 3.83 16.85 16.87
C ILE A 11 3.50 15.39 17.10
N SER A 12 2.63 14.84 16.25
CA SER A 12 2.32 13.42 16.29
C SER A 12 3.52 12.59 15.86
N GLU A 13 3.81 11.54 16.58
CA GLU A 13 4.79 10.54 16.14
C GLU A 13 4.29 9.82 14.89
N PRO A 14 5.19 9.39 13.99
CA PRO A 14 4.78 8.63 12.83
C PRO A 14 4.10 7.32 13.25
N PRO A 15 3.06 6.88 12.53
CA PRO A 15 2.43 5.59 12.80
C PRO A 15 3.43 4.44 12.71
N LEU A 16 3.24 3.42 13.54
CA LEU A 16 4.13 2.29 13.67
C LEU A 16 3.41 0.99 13.31
N LEU A 17 4.07 0.11 12.57
CA LEU A 17 3.65 -1.26 12.32
C LEU A 17 4.50 -2.23 13.13
N LYS A 18 3.84 -3.23 13.72
CA LYS A 18 4.54 -4.28 14.42
C LYS A 18 5.29 -5.17 13.46
N VAL A 19 6.48 -5.63 13.86
CA VAL A 19 7.24 -6.64 13.11
C VAL A 19 7.02 -8.00 13.76
N THR A 20 6.61 -8.98 12.96
CA THR A 20 6.25 -10.33 13.40
C THR A 20 7.39 -10.97 14.19
N GLY A 21 7.09 -11.46 15.40
CA GLY A 21 8.08 -12.13 16.25
C GLY A 21 9.22 -11.24 16.77
N ARG A 22 9.10 -9.92 16.66
CA ARG A 22 10.13 -8.96 17.12
C ARG A 22 9.59 -8.02 18.20
N ASN A 23 10.50 -7.40 18.95
CA ASN A 23 10.20 -6.39 19.97
C ASN A 23 10.44 -4.95 19.48
N TYR A 24 10.55 -4.76 18.18
CA TYR A 24 10.68 -3.44 17.54
C TYR A 24 9.60 -3.22 16.48
N TRP A 25 9.42 -1.95 16.10
CA TRP A 25 8.35 -1.50 15.23
C TRP A 25 8.93 -0.83 14.00
N TYR A 26 8.21 -0.92 12.88
CA TYR A 26 8.55 -0.25 11.64
C TYR A 26 7.84 1.09 11.54
N PRO A 27 8.55 2.25 11.43
CA PRO A 27 7.94 3.56 11.32
C PRO A 27 7.44 3.80 9.89
N VAL A 28 6.15 4.10 9.76
CA VAL A 28 5.53 4.38 8.45
C VAL A 28 5.59 5.88 8.17
N ARG A 29 6.41 6.29 7.22
CA ARG A 29 6.58 7.70 6.86
C ARG A 29 5.71 8.12 5.69
N ARG A 30 5.59 7.28 4.67
CA ARG A 30 4.79 7.49 3.46
C ARG A 30 4.23 6.17 2.98
N ILE A 31 3.07 6.24 2.33
CA ILE A 31 2.43 5.09 1.69
C ILE A 31 2.24 5.44 0.22
N PHE A 32 2.86 4.67 -0.67
CA PHE A 32 2.64 4.72 -2.11
C PHE A 32 1.86 3.51 -2.54
N CYS A 33 0.85 3.73 -3.34
CA CYS A 33 -0.01 2.68 -3.88
C CYS A 33 0.18 2.59 -5.38
N VAL A 34 0.09 1.37 -5.92
CA VAL A 34 0.21 1.09 -7.35
C VAL A 34 -1.16 0.68 -7.87
N GLY A 35 -1.77 1.53 -8.69
CA GLY A 35 -3.09 1.25 -9.23
C GLY A 35 -3.03 0.29 -10.41
N ARG A 36 -4.02 -0.63 -10.50
CA ARG A 36 -4.22 -1.52 -11.65
C ARG A 36 -3.04 -2.44 -11.95
N ASN A 37 -2.40 -2.98 -10.93
CA ASN A 37 -1.22 -3.82 -11.09
C ASN A 37 -1.49 -5.33 -11.14
N TYR A 38 -2.73 -5.78 -10.99
CA TYR A 38 -3.12 -7.18 -11.13
C TYR A 38 -3.96 -7.41 -12.39
N ILE A 39 -3.63 -8.45 -13.15
CA ILE A 39 -4.27 -8.77 -14.45
C ILE A 39 -5.78 -8.97 -14.29
N GLU A 40 -6.21 -9.79 -13.33
CA GLU A 40 -7.62 -10.06 -13.09
C GLU A 40 -8.41 -8.79 -12.74
N HIS A 41 -7.87 -7.95 -11.89
CA HIS A 41 -8.49 -6.68 -11.52
C HIS A 41 -8.64 -5.72 -12.72
N VAL A 42 -7.70 -5.73 -13.65
CA VAL A 42 -7.78 -4.93 -14.90
C VAL A 42 -8.91 -5.43 -15.78
N ILE A 43 -9.07 -6.76 -15.89
CA ILE A 43 -10.15 -7.41 -16.68
C ILE A 43 -11.52 -7.15 -16.04
N GLU A 44 -11.65 -7.33 -14.71
CA GLU A 44 -12.90 -7.05 -13.97
C GLU A 44 -13.39 -5.61 -14.16
N LEU A 45 -12.47 -4.66 -14.29
CA LEU A 45 -12.78 -3.25 -14.56
C LEU A 45 -13.07 -2.96 -16.05
N GLY A 46 -13.11 -4.00 -16.91
CA GLY A 46 -13.40 -3.88 -18.34
C GLY A 46 -12.30 -3.22 -19.17
N ASN A 47 -11.04 -3.25 -18.69
CA ASN A 47 -9.90 -2.67 -19.38
C ASN A 47 -9.08 -3.74 -20.10
N ALA A 48 -8.39 -3.37 -21.20
CA ALA A 48 -7.40 -4.24 -21.83
C ALA A 48 -6.13 -4.31 -20.95
N VAL A 49 -5.56 -5.52 -20.88
CA VAL A 49 -4.27 -5.73 -20.19
C VAL A 49 -3.16 -5.23 -21.10
N GLU A 50 -2.72 -4.00 -20.88
CA GLU A 50 -1.54 -3.44 -21.53
C GLU A 50 -0.51 -3.09 -20.47
N LYS A 51 0.75 -3.49 -20.66
CA LYS A 51 1.84 -3.09 -19.77
C LYS A 51 2.23 -1.63 -20.04
N LYS A 52 1.37 -0.72 -19.57
CA LYS A 52 1.62 0.72 -19.56
C LYS A 52 2.53 1.08 -18.40
N GLN A 53 2.99 2.34 -18.36
CA GLN A 53 3.73 2.86 -17.22
C GLN A 53 2.92 2.66 -15.93
N PRO A 54 3.57 2.30 -14.79
CA PRO A 54 2.89 2.16 -13.51
C PRO A 54 2.13 3.43 -13.13
N PHE A 55 0.95 3.27 -12.58
CA PHE A 55 0.13 4.37 -12.08
C PHE A 55 0.21 4.43 -10.56
N TYR A 56 0.57 5.58 -10.03
CA TYR A 56 0.77 5.78 -8.59
C TYR A 56 -0.26 6.74 -8.00
N PHE A 57 -0.64 6.46 -6.76
CA PHE A 57 -1.32 7.40 -5.88
C PHE A 57 -0.78 7.20 -4.45
N THR A 58 -1.17 8.06 -3.53
CA THR A 58 -0.66 8.02 -2.16
C THR A 58 -1.81 7.89 -1.17
N LYS A 59 -1.49 7.36 0.00
CA LYS A 59 -2.26 7.52 1.22
C LYS A 59 -1.38 8.21 2.26
N SER A 60 -1.97 9.04 3.10
CA SER A 60 -1.28 9.59 4.26
C SER A 60 -0.79 8.46 5.16
N SER A 61 0.38 8.60 5.77
CA SER A 61 0.78 7.66 6.82
C SER A 61 -0.19 7.71 8.01
N PHE A 62 -0.86 8.82 8.24
CA PHE A 62 -1.88 8.97 9.29
C PHE A 62 -3.23 8.30 8.95
N SER A 63 -3.42 7.86 7.71
CA SER A 63 -4.56 7.01 7.33
C SER A 63 -4.34 5.52 7.67
N LEU A 64 -3.22 5.21 8.35
CA LEU A 64 -2.89 3.85 8.74
C LEU A 64 -3.76 3.36 9.88
N LEU A 65 -4.42 2.23 9.69
CA LEU A 65 -5.04 1.41 10.72
C LEU A 65 -4.27 0.10 10.85
N SER A 66 -3.75 -0.20 12.05
CA SER A 66 -3.16 -1.52 12.30
C SER A 66 -4.25 -2.59 12.22
N SER A 67 -3.98 -3.72 11.57
CA SER A 67 -4.87 -4.89 11.63
C SER A 67 -5.16 -5.27 13.09
N LYS A 68 -6.32 -5.80 13.38
CA LYS A 68 -6.87 -6.07 14.74
C LYS A 68 -7.55 -4.87 15.40
N LYS A 69 -7.71 -3.75 14.71
CA LYS A 69 -8.59 -2.66 15.16
C LYS A 69 -9.85 -2.64 14.30
N ASP A 70 -10.93 -2.16 14.88
CA ASP A 70 -12.18 -2.02 14.16
C ASP A 70 -12.11 -0.82 13.20
N LEU A 71 -12.54 -1.04 11.97
CA LEU A 71 -12.73 0.03 11.00
C LEU A 71 -14.10 0.68 11.23
N THR A 72 -14.10 1.96 11.51
CA THR A 72 -15.35 2.74 11.49
C THR A 72 -15.74 3.01 10.04
N TYR A 73 -17.00 2.74 9.68
CA TYR A 73 -17.50 3.03 8.34
C TYR A 73 -17.32 4.51 8.02
N PRO A 74 -16.57 4.87 6.96
CA PRO A 74 -16.22 6.26 6.69
C PRO A 74 -17.44 7.06 6.23
N PRO A 75 -17.50 8.37 6.53
CA PRO A 75 -18.55 9.24 6.01
C PRO A 75 -18.43 9.45 4.51
N MET A 76 -19.49 10.01 3.89
CA MET A 76 -19.53 10.44 2.48
C MET A 76 -19.37 9.29 1.47
N THR A 77 -19.73 8.07 1.82
CA THR A 77 -19.81 6.94 0.89
C THR A 77 -20.93 5.99 1.28
N ASN A 78 -21.55 5.38 0.30
CA ASN A 78 -22.46 4.25 0.46
C ASN A 78 -21.92 2.99 -0.22
N ASP A 79 -20.68 3.04 -0.72
CA ASP A 79 -20.07 1.97 -1.49
C ASP A 79 -18.57 1.85 -1.11
N LEU A 80 -18.33 1.30 0.10
CA LEU A 80 -16.99 1.06 0.62
C LEU A 80 -16.48 -0.30 0.17
N HIS A 81 -15.37 -0.31 -0.55
CA HIS A 81 -14.68 -1.52 -1.00
C HIS A 81 -13.39 -1.76 -0.22
N HIS A 82 -13.06 -3.03 -0.04
CA HIS A 82 -11.75 -3.51 0.35
C HIS A 82 -10.98 -3.95 -0.90
N GLU A 83 -9.69 -3.70 -0.96
CA GLU A 83 -8.79 -4.18 -2.00
C GLU A 83 -7.59 -4.82 -1.29
N ILE A 84 -7.43 -6.16 -1.41
CA ILE A 84 -6.28 -6.86 -0.81
C ILE A 84 -5.02 -6.54 -1.58
N GLU A 85 -3.95 -6.19 -0.87
CA GLU A 85 -2.70 -5.74 -1.45
C GLU A 85 -1.47 -6.37 -0.78
N LEU A 86 -0.42 -6.59 -1.58
CA LEU A 86 0.91 -6.84 -1.05
C LEU A 86 1.53 -5.53 -0.58
N VAL A 87 1.88 -5.47 0.69
CA VAL A 87 2.63 -4.35 1.26
C VAL A 87 4.12 -4.67 1.27
N VAL A 88 4.93 -3.75 0.75
CA VAL A 88 6.39 -3.84 0.72
C VAL A 88 6.98 -2.75 1.60
N ALA A 89 7.67 -3.14 2.66
CA ALA A 89 8.36 -2.23 3.56
C ALA A 89 9.82 -2.03 3.11
N ILE A 90 10.27 -0.78 3.02
CA ILE A 90 11.58 -0.42 2.48
C ILE A 90 12.62 -0.31 3.61
N ALA A 91 13.79 -0.95 3.44
CA ALA A 91 14.87 -1.00 4.42
C ALA A 91 15.86 0.15 4.33
N LYS A 92 16.08 0.68 3.13
CA LYS A 92 17.07 1.73 2.87
C LYS A 92 16.58 2.71 1.80
N PRO A 93 17.07 3.95 1.82
CA PRO A 93 16.68 4.94 0.81
C PRO A 93 16.99 4.48 -0.62
N LEU A 94 16.07 4.76 -1.54
CA LEU A 94 16.22 4.53 -2.96
C LEU A 94 15.94 5.83 -3.72
N GLN A 95 16.86 6.26 -4.57
CA GLN A 95 16.70 7.42 -5.44
C GLN A 95 17.38 7.15 -6.77
N LYS A 96 16.66 7.22 -7.88
CA LYS A 96 17.15 6.85 -9.23
C LYS A 96 17.89 5.51 -9.19
N ALA A 97 17.28 4.54 -8.50
CA ALA A 97 17.89 3.28 -8.15
C ALA A 97 18.23 2.45 -9.39
N THR A 98 19.31 1.70 -9.29
CA THR A 98 19.70 0.63 -10.21
C THR A 98 19.25 -0.73 -9.67
N ARG A 99 19.35 -1.79 -10.48
CA ARG A 99 19.07 -3.16 -10.00
C ARG A 99 19.96 -3.59 -8.83
N GLU A 100 21.19 -3.11 -8.80
CA GLU A 100 22.13 -3.39 -7.70
C GLU A 100 21.67 -2.76 -6.39
N ASP A 101 21.10 -1.53 -6.46
CA ASP A 101 20.59 -0.82 -5.29
C ASP A 101 19.39 -1.52 -4.65
N LEU A 102 18.66 -2.35 -5.42
CA LEU A 102 17.53 -3.11 -4.88
C LEU A 102 17.96 -4.22 -3.93
N LYS A 103 19.19 -4.69 -3.99
CA LYS A 103 19.68 -5.72 -3.09
C LYS A 103 19.62 -5.24 -1.63
N GLY A 104 18.85 -5.96 -0.83
CA GLY A 104 18.60 -5.62 0.57
C GLY A 104 17.87 -4.30 0.79
N SER A 105 17.16 -3.78 -0.21
CA SER A 105 16.32 -2.59 -0.09
C SER A 105 14.95 -2.86 0.52
N ILE A 106 14.51 -4.10 0.52
CA ILE A 106 13.24 -4.52 1.10
C ILE A 106 13.50 -5.00 2.53
N PHE A 107 12.82 -4.38 3.49
CA PHE A 107 12.82 -4.81 4.88
C PHE A 107 11.93 -6.03 5.09
N GLY A 108 10.74 -6.03 4.50
CA GLY A 108 9.77 -7.10 4.67
C GLY A 108 8.46 -6.86 3.95
N TYR A 109 7.52 -7.76 4.20
CA TYR A 109 6.23 -7.81 3.53
C TYR A 109 5.10 -7.92 4.55
N ALA A 110 3.92 -7.43 4.16
CA ALA A 110 2.68 -7.62 4.90
C ALA A 110 1.50 -7.74 3.93
N CYS A 111 0.36 -8.20 4.42
CA CYS A 111 -0.92 -8.00 3.75
C CYS A 111 -1.52 -6.67 4.16
N GLY A 112 -2.13 -5.96 3.22
CA GLY A 112 -2.86 -4.73 3.48
C GLY A 112 -4.21 -4.71 2.79
N LEU A 113 -5.05 -3.76 3.21
CA LEU A 113 -6.30 -3.42 2.52
C LEU A 113 -6.22 -1.95 2.11
N ASP A 114 -6.34 -1.70 0.82
CA ASP A 114 -6.57 -0.37 0.26
C ASP A 114 -8.07 -0.07 0.29
N MET A 115 -8.54 0.49 1.42
CA MET A 115 -9.95 0.84 1.57
C MET A 115 -10.32 1.97 0.63
N THR A 116 -11.41 1.78 -0.10
CA THR A 116 -11.79 2.65 -1.22
C THR A 116 -13.26 3.05 -1.13
N ARG A 117 -13.55 4.34 -1.14
CA ARG A 117 -14.89 4.88 -1.40
C ARG A 117 -15.17 4.77 -2.90
N ARG A 118 -15.75 3.65 -3.32
CA ARG A 118 -15.86 3.28 -4.74
C ARG A 118 -16.73 4.22 -5.55
N ASP A 119 -17.81 4.69 -4.98
CA ASP A 119 -18.68 5.69 -5.56
C ASP A 119 -17.95 7.00 -5.88
N LEU A 120 -17.14 7.49 -4.93
CA LEU A 120 -16.33 8.70 -5.15
C LEU A 120 -15.23 8.46 -6.19
N GLN A 121 -14.58 7.29 -6.16
CA GLN A 121 -13.56 6.94 -7.15
C GLN A 121 -14.15 6.90 -8.56
N ASN A 122 -15.32 6.28 -8.73
CA ASN A 122 -16.00 6.21 -10.01
C ASN A 122 -16.39 7.60 -10.52
N SER A 123 -16.87 8.48 -9.64
CA SER A 123 -17.14 9.87 -9.97
C SER A 123 -15.87 10.62 -10.39
N ALA A 124 -14.78 10.47 -9.65
CA ALA A 124 -13.49 11.08 -9.97
C ALA A 124 -12.96 10.61 -11.33
N LYS A 125 -13.02 9.30 -11.61
CA LYS A 125 -12.63 8.73 -12.91
C LYS A 125 -13.41 9.36 -14.08
N LYS A 126 -14.75 9.47 -13.96
CA LYS A 126 -15.59 10.05 -14.99
C LYS A 126 -15.30 11.53 -15.24
N GLN A 127 -14.88 12.25 -14.23
CA GLN A 127 -14.61 13.69 -14.29
C GLN A 127 -13.13 14.04 -14.53
N GLY A 128 -12.24 13.06 -14.65
CA GLY A 128 -10.79 13.29 -14.74
C GLY A 128 -10.19 13.98 -13.51
N LYS A 129 -10.78 13.78 -12.33
CA LYS A 129 -10.34 14.37 -11.06
C LYS A 129 -9.38 13.44 -10.30
N PRO A 130 -8.55 13.99 -9.39
CA PRO A 130 -7.73 13.20 -8.46
C PRO A 130 -8.57 12.24 -7.62
N TRP A 131 -7.91 11.15 -7.15
CA TRP A 131 -8.57 10.08 -6.39
C TRP A 131 -8.48 10.26 -4.87
N ASP A 132 -7.84 11.31 -4.39
CA ASP A 132 -7.50 11.51 -2.99
C ASP A 132 -8.70 11.29 -2.06
N MET A 133 -9.85 11.97 -2.33
CA MET A 133 -11.04 11.83 -1.50
C MET A 133 -11.65 10.43 -1.48
N SER A 134 -11.32 9.59 -2.47
CA SER A 134 -11.77 8.20 -2.54
C SER A 134 -10.78 7.21 -1.94
N LYS A 135 -9.49 7.55 -1.91
CA LYS A 135 -8.40 6.65 -1.55
C LYS A 135 -7.69 7.03 -0.24
N ASP A 136 -7.59 8.32 0.09
CA ASP A 136 -6.91 8.81 1.29
C ASP A 136 -7.93 9.42 2.27
N PHE A 137 -8.29 8.67 3.28
CA PHE A 137 -9.17 9.06 4.37
C PHE A 137 -8.78 8.30 5.64
N ASP A 138 -9.30 8.71 6.78
CA ASP A 138 -8.99 8.11 8.07
C ASP A 138 -9.21 6.59 8.03
N ASP A 139 -8.23 5.84 8.51
CA ASP A 139 -8.22 4.37 8.56
C ASP A 139 -8.28 3.66 7.18
N SER A 140 -8.01 4.36 6.10
CA SER A 140 -8.11 3.81 4.74
C SER A 140 -6.96 2.88 4.34
N ALA A 141 -5.85 2.86 5.09
CA ALA A 141 -4.72 1.96 4.88
C ALA A 141 -4.65 0.94 6.02
N ILE A 142 -5.30 -0.21 5.89
CA ILE A 142 -5.26 -1.25 6.91
C ILE A 142 -4.08 -2.17 6.60
N ILE A 143 -3.10 -2.24 7.51
CA ILE A 143 -1.88 -3.00 7.27
C ILE A 143 -1.62 -3.96 8.44
N GLY A 144 -1.26 -5.21 8.09
CA GLY A 144 -0.89 -6.26 9.02
C GLY A 144 0.52 -6.07 9.60
N GLU A 145 0.92 -7.02 10.45
CA GLU A 145 2.30 -7.09 10.94
C GLU A 145 3.26 -7.36 9.78
N ILE A 146 4.43 -6.73 9.79
CA ILE A 146 5.46 -6.94 8.76
C ILE A 146 6.27 -8.18 9.10
N THR A 147 6.39 -9.10 8.14
CA THR A 147 7.35 -10.22 8.21
C THR A 147 8.62 -9.84 7.47
N GLU A 148 9.79 -10.03 8.09
CA GLU A 148 11.06 -9.69 7.46
C GLU A 148 11.28 -10.46 6.15
N ALA A 149 11.86 -9.82 5.14
CA ALA A 149 12.03 -10.41 3.80
C ALA A 149 12.80 -11.73 3.80
N LYS A 150 13.79 -11.89 4.71
CA LYS A 150 14.54 -13.14 4.85
C LYS A 150 13.70 -14.34 5.33
N GLU A 151 12.54 -14.09 5.93
CA GLU A 151 11.59 -15.12 6.39
C GLU A 151 10.55 -15.45 5.29
N VAL A 152 10.56 -14.72 4.17
CA VAL A 152 9.64 -14.90 3.03
C VAL A 152 10.44 -15.01 1.72
N PRO A 153 11.30 -16.04 1.56
CA PRO A 153 12.18 -16.14 0.39
C PRO A 153 11.41 -16.29 -0.93
N GLU A 154 10.24 -16.92 -0.89
CA GLU A 154 9.42 -17.25 -2.07
C GLU A 154 8.25 -16.28 -2.26
N ILE A 155 8.46 -14.98 -2.03
CA ILE A 155 7.39 -13.97 -2.13
C ILE A 155 6.72 -13.98 -3.51
N HIS A 156 7.44 -14.27 -4.59
CA HIS A 156 6.89 -14.30 -5.94
C HIS A 156 5.81 -15.37 -6.16
N SER A 157 5.85 -16.45 -5.40
CA SER A 157 4.84 -17.52 -5.43
C SER A 157 3.73 -17.34 -4.40
N ALA A 158 3.78 -16.28 -3.61
CA ALA A 158 2.80 -16.03 -2.56
C ALA A 158 1.41 -15.73 -3.13
N ASN A 159 0.39 -16.17 -2.39
CA ASN A 159 -1.00 -15.90 -2.69
C ASN A 159 -1.56 -14.87 -1.69
N LEU A 160 -2.33 -13.92 -2.20
CA LEU A 160 -3.14 -13.02 -1.42
C LEU A 160 -4.59 -13.50 -1.48
N LYS A 161 -5.22 -13.67 -0.32
CA LYS A 161 -6.63 -14.07 -0.21
C LYS A 161 -7.35 -13.20 0.80
N LEU A 162 -8.52 -12.74 0.42
CA LEU A 162 -9.40 -11.98 1.30
C LEU A 162 -10.71 -12.75 1.49
N PHE A 163 -11.06 -12.95 2.74
CA PHE A 163 -12.33 -13.55 3.13
C PHE A 163 -13.17 -12.52 3.90
N LEU A 164 -14.46 -12.46 3.60
CA LEU A 164 -15.45 -11.71 4.36
C LEU A 164 -16.53 -12.69 4.84
N ASN A 165 -16.69 -12.84 6.15
CA ASN A 165 -17.62 -13.80 6.75
C ASN A 165 -17.45 -15.22 6.16
N ASP A 166 -16.21 -15.71 6.16
CA ASP A 166 -15.80 -17.03 5.65
C ASP A 166 -15.99 -17.24 4.14
N ARG A 167 -16.41 -16.22 3.40
CA ARG A 167 -16.53 -16.27 1.94
C ARG A 167 -15.33 -15.62 1.30
N LEU A 168 -14.69 -16.34 0.37
CA LEU A 168 -13.60 -15.79 -0.44
C LEU A 168 -14.16 -14.65 -1.31
N GLN A 169 -13.58 -13.46 -1.17
CA GLN A 169 -13.95 -12.26 -1.92
C GLN A 169 -12.91 -11.90 -2.97
N GLN A 170 -11.62 -12.02 -2.61
CA GLN A 170 -10.53 -11.70 -3.52
C GLN A 170 -9.42 -12.74 -3.40
N HIS A 171 -8.81 -13.07 -4.52
CA HIS A 171 -7.65 -13.93 -4.62
C HIS A 171 -6.74 -13.41 -5.73
N GLY A 172 -5.44 -13.40 -5.49
CA GLY A 172 -4.44 -13.06 -6.49
C GLY A 172 -3.10 -13.67 -6.13
N GLN A 173 -2.24 -13.89 -7.10
CA GLN A 173 -0.86 -14.31 -6.91
C GLN A 173 0.08 -13.13 -7.13
N VAL A 174 1.16 -13.07 -6.37
CA VAL A 174 2.18 -12.03 -6.55
C VAL A 174 2.81 -12.12 -7.95
N SER A 175 2.90 -13.32 -8.52
CA SER A 175 3.35 -13.55 -9.90
C SER A 175 2.44 -12.94 -10.97
N ASP A 176 1.18 -12.64 -10.65
CA ASP A 176 0.19 -12.09 -11.60
C ASP A 176 0.24 -10.56 -11.68
N MET A 177 1.19 -9.94 -10.95
CA MET A 177 1.43 -8.51 -11.07
C MET A 177 1.95 -8.14 -12.46
N ILE A 178 1.37 -7.11 -13.07
CA ILE A 178 1.79 -6.55 -14.35
C ILE A 178 3.21 -5.98 -14.27
N HIS A 179 3.49 -5.27 -13.18
CA HIS A 179 4.80 -4.77 -12.80
C HIS A 179 5.25 -5.47 -11.53
N SER A 180 6.39 -6.12 -11.57
CA SER A 180 7.01 -6.73 -10.39
C SER A 180 7.38 -5.68 -9.34
N VAL A 181 7.61 -6.11 -8.10
CA VAL A 181 8.07 -5.23 -7.02
C VAL A 181 9.34 -4.48 -7.42
N ASP A 182 10.30 -5.15 -8.04
CA ASP A 182 11.54 -4.55 -8.50
C ASP A 182 11.30 -3.47 -9.57
N GLU A 183 10.46 -3.75 -10.57
CA GLU A 183 10.10 -2.78 -11.61
C GLU A 183 9.44 -1.53 -11.01
N ILE A 184 8.55 -1.71 -10.03
CA ILE A 184 7.89 -0.61 -9.32
C ILE A 184 8.91 0.23 -8.55
N LEU A 185 9.81 -0.40 -7.78
CA LEU A 185 10.82 0.33 -6.99
C LEU A 185 11.79 1.10 -7.89
N LEU A 186 12.24 0.49 -8.99
CA LEU A 186 13.08 1.15 -9.98
C LEU A 186 12.38 2.35 -10.61
N ASP A 187 11.12 2.19 -10.99
CA ASP A 187 10.38 3.29 -11.63
C ASP A 187 10.03 4.39 -10.63
N LEU A 188 9.45 4.06 -9.48
CA LEU A 188 9.03 5.03 -8.47
C LEU A 188 10.22 5.85 -7.92
N SER A 189 11.40 5.24 -7.77
CA SER A 189 12.63 5.91 -7.31
C SER A 189 13.13 7.00 -8.26
N LYS A 190 12.66 7.04 -9.52
CA LYS A 190 12.98 8.11 -10.47
C LYS A 190 12.28 9.42 -10.13
N TYR A 191 11.09 9.34 -9.55
CA TYR A 191 10.23 10.49 -9.24
C TYR A 191 10.46 11.02 -7.83
N ILE A 192 10.78 10.14 -6.90
CA ILE A 192 10.85 10.45 -5.48
C ILE A 192 12.01 9.72 -4.81
N HIS A 193 12.37 10.21 -3.65
CA HIS A 193 13.29 9.56 -2.73
C HIS A 193 12.46 8.64 -1.81
N LEU A 194 12.59 7.33 -2.00
CA LEU A 194 11.92 6.30 -1.19
C LEU A 194 12.60 6.13 0.15
#